data_d498992c718ea8a0113fa060e4bf0eaf
#
_entry.id   d498992c718ea8a0113fa060e4bf0eaf
#
_cell.length_a   1.000
_cell.length_b   1.000
_cell.length_c   1.000
_cell.angle_alpha   90.00
_cell.angle_beta   90.00
_cell.angle_gamma   90.00
#
_symmetry.space_group_name_H-M   'P 1'
#
loop_
_entity.id
_entity.type
_entity.pdbx_description
1 polymer ?
#
loop_
_entity_poly.entity_id
_entity_poly.type
_entity_poly.pdbx_seq_one_letter_code
_entity_poly.pdbx_strand_id
1 'polypeptide(L)'
;MVVEWITLSVMAIAAAAEGWHLLRIRRAARLAFGPSGLPRAWTWTAPLWRVAALGALCWGFLSLWWVVEARVHNQAKIEERDYRHLLLVMDVSPSMSLKDAGPELKLTRRQRASHILKSLFERVPMREFKVTIVGVFSEAKPLVKESIDIDVVKHIVEDMPLAHAFKTGKTKLLDGIDMAAKMAAGWNPHSATLVVITDGDTVPATGMPDLPVSIANVIIVGVGDPIAGQYIDGHQSRQDVATLRQIANRLRGVYHNGNQNQLTSQIIQRMTRTRDGDEGTHWTRREWALAAIAAGAAIYSLLPILLCYGGSAWRAGVPLPRVASGE
;
A
#
# COMPACT_ATOMS: atom_id res chain seq x y z
N MET A 1 -5.40 -24.93 -2.67
CA MET A 1 -5.79 -26.36 -2.77
C MET A 1 -6.74 -26.65 -3.93
N VAL A 2 -7.93 -25.99 -4.08
CA VAL A 2 -8.87 -26.29 -5.18
C VAL A 2 -8.27 -25.99 -6.55
N VAL A 3 -7.59 -24.85 -6.72
CA VAL A 3 -6.94 -24.44 -7.98
C VAL A 3 -5.89 -25.47 -8.42
N GLU A 4 -5.08 -25.93 -7.49
CA GLU A 4 -4.03 -26.93 -7.76
C GLU A 4 -4.62 -28.27 -8.22
N TRP A 5 -5.68 -28.74 -7.56
CA TRP A 5 -6.35 -30.01 -7.93
C TRP A 5 -7.01 -29.93 -9.31
N ILE A 6 -7.64 -28.80 -9.63
CA ILE A 6 -8.23 -28.60 -10.97
C ILE A 6 -7.12 -28.56 -12.02
N THR A 7 -6.03 -27.84 -11.77
CA THR A 7 -4.89 -27.74 -12.68
C THR A 7 -4.26 -29.12 -12.93
N LEU A 8 -4.03 -29.89 -11.88
CA LEU A 8 -3.50 -31.25 -11.99
C LEU A 8 -4.42 -32.18 -12.80
N SER A 9 -5.74 -32.06 -12.59
CA SER A 9 -6.73 -32.83 -13.36
C SER A 9 -6.67 -32.48 -14.86
N VAL A 10 -6.60 -31.18 -15.18
CA VAL A 10 -6.47 -30.72 -16.58
C VAL A 10 -5.16 -31.22 -17.21
N MET A 11 -4.06 -31.16 -16.47
CA MET A 11 -2.77 -31.69 -16.93
C MET A 11 -2.80 -33.21 -17.18
N ALA A 12 -3.47 -33.96 -16.30
CA ALA A 12 -3.63 -35.42 -16.46
C ALA A 12 -4.44 -35.75 -17.73
N ILE A 13 -5.55 -35.03 -17.96
CA ILE A 13 -6.36 -35.21 -19.17
C ILE A 13 -5.56 -34.83 -20.42
N ALA A 14 -4.83 -33.71 -20.38
CA ALA A 14 -3.98 -33.27 -21.48
C ALA A 14 -2.87 -34.30 -21.78
N ALA A 15 -2.23 -34.85 -20.75
CA ALA A 15 -1.21 -35.88 -20.89
C ALA A 15 -1.78 -37.19 -21.53
N ALA A 16 -2.98 -37.58 -21.11
CA ALA A 16 -3.66 -38.74 -21.72
C ALA A 16 -4.00 -38.48 -23.21
N ALA A 17 -4.48 -37.30 -23.55
CA ALA A 17 -4.79 -36.89 -24.90
C ALA A 17 -3.52 -36.84 -25.80
N GLU A 18 -2.42 -36.29 -25.28
CA GLU A 18 -1.13 -36.29 -26.01
C GLU A 18 -0.57 -37.70 -26.16
N GLY A 19 -0.68 -38.57 -25.15
CA GLY A 19 -0.32 -39.98 -25.26
C GLY A 19 -1.10 -40.70 -26.36
N TRP A 20 -2.43 -40.49 -26.40
CA TRP A 20 -3.28 -41.00 -27.47
C TRP A 20 -2.87 -40.46 -28.85
N HIS A 21 -2.59 -39.17 -28.93
CA HIS A 21 -2.12 -38.53 -30.17
C HIS A 21 -0.79 -39.13 -30.67
N LEU A 22 0.17 -39.36 -29.77
CA LEU A 22 1.44 -40.00 -30.10
C LEU A 22 1.25 -41.41 -30.68
N LEU A 23 0.34 -42.21 -30.10
CA LEU A 23 0.02 -43.54 -30.63
C LEU A 23 -0.57 -43.45 -32.03
N ARG A 24 -1.41 -42.45 -32.30
CA ARG A 24 -2.03 -42.21 -33.59
C ARG A 24 -1.00 -41.76 -34.64
N ILE A 25 -0.08 -40.86 -34.28
CA ILE A 25 1.00 -40.38 -35.14
C ILE A 25 1.92 -41.53 -35.56
N ARG A 26 2.24 -42.49 -34.69
CA ARG A 26 3.05 -43.67 -35.02
C ARG A 26 2.50 -44.45 -36.21
N ARG A 27 1.19 -44.50 -36.40
CA ARG A 27 0.55 -45.17 -37.53
C ARG A 27 0.75 -44.44 -38.87
N ALA A 28 0.88 -43.09 -38.83
CA ALA A 28 1.09 -42.23 -39.99
C ALA A 28 2.53 -41.75 -40.16
N ALA A 29 3.45 -42.24 -39.33
CA ALA A 29 4.82 -41.72 -39.21
C ALA A 29 5.59 -41.66 -40.53
N ARG A 30 5.47 -42.72 -41.39
CA ARG A 30 6.13 -42.76 -42.71
C ARG A 30 5.59 -41.71 -43.67
N LEU A 31 4.31 -41.36 -43.58
CA LEU A 31 3.71 -40.31 -44.41
C LEU A 31 4.12 -38.92 -43.92
N ALA A 32 4.26 -38.73 -42.61
CA ALA A 32 4.58 -37.44 -42.01
C ALA A 32 6.08 -37.11 -42.01
N PHE A 33 6.94 -38.11 -41.80
CA PHE A 33 8.39 -37.93 -41.58
C PHE A 33 9.28 -38.61 -42.63
N GLY A 34 8.70 -39.12 -43.72
CA GLY A 34 9.41 -39.76 -44.80
C GLY A 34 9.82 -41.20 -44.52
N PRO A 35 10.74 -41.78 -45.35
CA PRO A 35 11.07 -43.21 -45.28
C PRO A 35 11.61 -43.69 -43.93
N SER A 36 12.28 -42.82 -43.18
CA SER A 36 12.77 -43.14 -41.82
C SER A 36 11.66 -43.25 -40.78
N GLY A 37 10.51 -42.61 -41.02
CA GLY A 37 9.39 -42.56 -40.10
C GLY A 37 9.69 -41.92 -38.76
N LEU A 38 10.84 -41.25 -38.62
CA LEU A 38 11.31 -40.66 -37.38
C LEU A 38 11.40 -39.14 -37.47
N PRO A 39 10.78 -38.40 -36.53
CA PRO A 39 10.99 -36.96 -36.37
C PRO A 39 12.35 -36.67 -35.71
N ARG A 40 12.78 -35.43 -35.69
CA ARG A 40 13.99 -35.02 -34.92
C ARG A 40 13.83 -35.31 -33.43
N ALA A 41 14.92 -35.71 -32.78
CA ALA A 41 14.91 -36.16 -31.36
C ALA A 41 14.27 -35.16 -30.40
N TRP A 42 14.47 -33.84 -30.57
CA TRP A 42 13.89 -32.83 -29.70
C TRP A 42 12.36 -32.77 -29.71
N THR A 43 11.71 -33.24 -30.80
CA THR A 43 10.25 -33.23 -30.93
C THR A 43 9.56 -34.16 -29.95
N TRP A 44 10.28 -35.12 -29.39
CA TRP A 44 9.76 -35.99 -28.33
C TRP A 44 9.43 -35.25 -27.04
N THR A 45 10.01 -34.06 -26.83
CA THR A 45 9.67 -33.19 -25.68
C THR A 45 8.44 -32.34 -25.93
N ALA A 46 7.96 -32.21 -27.16
CA ALA A 46 6.83 -31.34 -27.51
C ALA A 46 5.54 -31.64 -26.72
N PRO A 47 5.13 -32.89 -26.48
CA PRO A 47 3.96 -33.19 -25.64
C PRO A 47 4.11 -32.67 -24.21
N LEU A 48 5.30 -32.77 -23.63
CA LEU A 48 5.56 -32.24 -22.29
C LEU A 48 5.38 -30.72 -22.23
N TRP A 49 5.91 -30.01 -23.24
CA TRP A 49 5.75 -28.55 -23.32
C TRP A 49 4.29 -28.14 -23.52
N ARG A 50 3.48 -28.90 -24.26
CA ARG A 50 2.04 -28.64 -24.45
C ARG A 50 1.27 -28.82 -23.14
N VAL A 51 1.53 -29.92 -22.43
CA VAL A 51 0.89 -30.19 -21.11
C VAL A 51 1.28 -29.13 -20.09
N ALA A 52 2.57 -28.76 -20.04
CA ALA A 52 3.06 -27.72 -19.15
C ALA A 52 2.43 -26.33 -19.48
N ALA A 53 2.33 -25.99 -20.76
CA ALA A 53 1.71 -24.75 -21.20
C ALA A 53 0.23 -24.68 -20.83
N LEU A 54 -0.53 -25.75 -21.05
CA LEU A 54 -1.93 -25.84 -20.64
C LEU A 54 -2.10 -25.75 -19.12
N GLY A 55 -1.23 -26.42 -18.37
CA GLY A 55 -1.19 -26.32 -16.90
C GLY A 55 -0.92 -24.90 -16.43
N ALA A 56 0.05 -24.22 -17.02
CA ALA A 56 0.39 -22.83 -16.70
C ALA A 56 -0.77 -21.87 -17.01
N LEU A 57 -1.43 -22.03 -18.17
CA LEU A 57 -2.61 -21.25 -18.53
C LEU A 57 -3.76 -21.50 -17.55
N CYS A 58 -4.08 -22.76 -17.28
CA CYS A 58 -5.17 -23.14 -16.37
C CYS A 58 -4.92 -22.59 -14.96
N TRP A 59 -3.73 -22.82 -14.40
CA TRP A 59 -3.37 -22.32 -13.08
C TRP A 59 -3.40 -20.78 -13.01
N GLY A 60 -2.86 -20.12 -14.05
CA GLY A 60 -2.82 -18.67 -14.11
C GLY A 60 -4.23 -18.04 -14.15
N PHE A 61 -5.11 -18.53 -15.03
CA PHE A 61 -6.49 -18.02 -15.11
C PHE A 61 -7.30 -18.31 -13.86
N LEU A 62 -7.22 -19.53 -13.31
CA LEU A 62 -7.92 -19.87 -12.07
C LEU A 62 -7.40 -19.07 -10.87
N SER A 63 -6.08 -18.83 -10.81
CA SER A 63 -5.49 -18.01 -9.75
C SER A 63 -5.93 -16.56 -9.85
N LEU A 64 -6.03 -15.98 -11.05
CA LEU A 64 -6.56 -14.63 -11.25
C LEU A 64 -8.05 -14.55 -10.88
N TRP A 65 -8.85 -15.51 -11.32
CA TRP A 65 -10.28 -15.57 -10.98
C TRP A 65 -10.49 -15.58 -9.47
N TRP A 66 -9.75 -16.46 -8.76
CA TRP A 66 -9.84 -16.58 -7.31
C TRP A 66 -9.38 -15.33 -6.56
N VAL A 67 -8.34 -14.64 -7.06
CA VAL A 67 -7.86 -13.37 -6.50
C VAL A 67 -8.90 -12.27 -6.66
N VAL A 68 -9.61 -12.22 -7.78
CA VAL A 68 -10.69 -11.23 -8.01
C VAL A 68 -11.86 -11.48 -7.07
N GLU A 69 -12.30 -12.73 -6.94
CA GLU A 69 -13.42 -13.13 -6.10
C GLU A 69 -13.12 -12.90 -4.59
N ALA A 70 -11.90 -13.20 -4.15
CA ALA A 70 -11.44 -12.90 -2.80
C ALA A 70 -11.41 -11.39 -2.50
N ARG A 71 -11.07 -10.53 -3.48
CA ARG A 71 -11.13 -9.08 -3.31
C ARG A 71 -12.57 -8.57 -3.15
N VAL A 72 -13.51 -9.09 -3.91
CA VAL A 72 -14.91 -8.68 -3.84
C VAL A 72 -15.53 -9.10 -2.49
N HIS A 73 -15.17 -10.27 -1.97
CA HIS A 73 -15.66 -10.76 -0.66
C HIS A 73 -14.93 -10.14 0.54
N ASN A 74 -13.61 -9.85 0.43
CA ASN A 74 -12.83 -9.21 1.50
C ASN A 74 -13.00 -7.69 1.60
N GLN A 75 -13.70 -7.03 0.68
CA GLN A 75 -14.12 -5.64 0.90
C GLN A 75 -15.09 -5.48 2.09
N ALA A 76 -15.58 -6.56 2.66
CA ALA A 76 -16.55 -6.54 3.75
C ALA A 76 -15.95 -6.70 5.17
N LYS A 77 -14.69 -7.09 5.34
CA LYS A 77 -14.11 -7.29 6.69
C LYS A 77 -12.59 -7.12 6.67
N ILE A 78 -12.15 -5.88 6.87
CA ILE A 78 -10.77 -5.63 7.34
C ILE A 78 -10.71 -6.26 8.74
N GLU A 79 -9.85 -7.26 8.95
CA GLU A 79 -9.64 -7.82 10.29
C GLU A 79 -9.17 -6.70 11.22
N GLU A 80 -9.60 -6.74 12.48
CA GLU A 80 -9.28 -5.69 13.46
C GLU A 80 -7.77 -5.45 13.62
N ARG A 81 -6.97 -6.46 13.30
CA ARG A 81 -5.50 -6.43 13.27
C ARG A 81 -4.90 -5.67 12.09
N ASP A 82 -5.66 -5.40 11.04
CA ASP A 82 -5.15 -4.81 9.80
C ASP A 82 -5.41 -3.30 9.68
N TYR A 83 -6.17 -2.73 10.63
CA TYR A 83 -6.36 -1.30 10.67
C TYR A 83 -5.05 -0.57 10.99
N ARG A 84 -4.82 0.51 10.27
CA ARG A 84 -3.82 1.52 10.61
C ARG A 84 -4.44 2.54 11.55
N HIS A 85 -3.61 3.18 12.34
CA HIS A 85 -4.08 4.19 13.30
C HIS A 85 -3.57 5.56 12.91
N LEU A 86 -4.50 6.51 12.76
CA LEU A 86 -4.19 7.92 12.61
C LEU A 86 -4.48 8.61 13.96
N LEU A 87 -3.42 9.03 14.62
CA LEU A 87 -3.46 9.64 15.93
C LEU A 87 -3.25 11.15 15.79
N LEU A 88 -4.29 11.94 16.03
CA LEU A 88 -4.28 13.39 15.89
C LEU A 88 -4.18 14.03 17.27
N VAL A 89 -3.15 14.82 17.50
CA VAL A 89 -3.04 15.70 18.67
C VAL A 89 -3.29 17.13 18.21
N MET A 90 -4.40 17.71 18.65
CA MET A 90 -4.85 19.03 18.22
C MET A 90 -4.78 20.02 19.37
N ASP A 91 -4.09 21.10 19.15
CA ASP A 91 -4.13 22.25 20.03
C ASP A 91 -5.49 22.95 19.90
N VAL A 92 -6.18 23.11 21.02
CA VAL A 92 -7.48 23.78 21.10
C VAL A 92 -7.43 25.01 22.01
N SER A 93 -6.23 25.52 22.29
CA SER A 93 -6.00 26.74 23.04
C SER A 93 -6.64 27.98 22.39
N PRO A 94 -6.91 29.05 23.15
CA PRO A 94 -7.48 30.28 22.60
C PRO A 94 -6.67 30.88 21.46
N SER A 95 -5.33 30.70 21.43
CA SER A 95 -4.46 31.18 20.33
C SER A 95 -4.83 30.58 18.98
N MET A 96 -5.43 29.39 18.96
CA MET A 96 -5.92 28.77 17.72
C MET A 96 -7.11 29.51 17.08
N SER A 97 -7.70 30.48 17.76
CA SER A 97 -8.77 31.34 17.24
C SER A 97 -8.23 32.59 16.52
N LEU A 98 -6.93 32.87 16.61
CA LEU A 98 -6.30 34.01 15.96
C LEU A 98 -6.36 33.87 14.43
N LYS A 99 -6.62 35.02 13.74
CA LYS A 99 -6.75 35.11 12.28
C LYS A 99 -5.42 35.51 11.65
N ASP A 100 -4.47 34.58 11.64
CA ASP A 100 -3.12 34.78 11.11
C ASP A 100 -2.59 33.53 10.42
N ALA A 101 -3.47 32.67 9.92
CA ALA A 101 -3.09 31.41 9.32
C ALA A 101 -3.55 31.30 7.85
N GLY A 102 -2.96 30.34 7.15
CA GLY A 102 -3.19 30.09 5.72
C GLY A 102 -2.30 30.95 4.81
N PRO A 103 -2.33 30.72 3.48
CA PRO A 103 -1.46 31.40 2.52
C PRO A 103 -1.64 32.92 2.51
N GLU A 104 -2.86 33.39 2.77
CA GLU A 104 -3.20 34.83 2.81
C GLU A 104 -3.30 35.39 4.23
N LEU A 105 -3.00 34.59 5.26
CA LEU A 105 -3.10 34.94 6.69
C LEU A 105 -4.50 35.47 7.11
N LYS A 106 -5.55 35.01 6.45
CA LYS A 106 -6.94 35.42 6.69
C LYS A 106 -7.79 34.41 7.45
N LEU A 107 -7.28 33.16 7.58
CA LEU A 107 -7.97 32.09 8.28
C LEU A 107 -7.59 32.09 9.75
N THR A 108 -8.47 31.56 10.60
CA THR A 108 -8.03 31.21 11.96
C THR A 108 -7.08 30.01 11.88
N ARG A 109 -6.18 29.88 12.88
CA ARG A 109 -5.26 28.72 12.98
C ARG A 109 -6.06 27.41 13.01
N ARG A 110 -7.20 27.38 13.71
CA ARG A 110 -8.13 26.24 13.75
C ARG A 110 -8.71 25.93 12.37
N GLN A 111 -9.23 26.95 11.65
CA GLN A 111 -9.74 26.75 10.30
C GLN A 111 -8.66 26.20 9.36
N ARG A 112 -7.43 26.69 9.50
CA ARG A 112 -6.31 26.17 8.71
C ARG A 112 -5.99 24.73 9.07
N ALA A 113 -5.97 24.37 10.32
CA ALA A 113 -5.80 23.00 10.79
C ALA A 113 -6.87 22.07 10.19
N SER A 114 -8.14 22.49 10.23
CA SER A 114 -9.27 21.76 9.63
C SER A 114 -9.08 21.56 8.12
N HIS A 115 -8.68 22.59 7.36
CA HIS A 115 -8.41 22.48 5.92
C HIS A 115 -7.29 21.49 5.62
N ILE A 116 -6.22 21.45 6.44
CA ILE A 116 -5.12 20.49 6.26
C ILE A 116 -5.60 19.07 6.51
N LEU A 117 -6.37 18.84 7.58
CA LEU A 117 -6.92 17.53 7.91
C LEU A 117 -7.93 17.05 6.87
N LYS A 118 -8.77 17.94 6.36
CA LYS A 118 -9.71 17.62 5.28
C LYS A 118 -8.97 17.13 4.03
N SER A 119 -7.94 17.88 3.61
CA SER A 119 -7.09 17.48 2.48
C SER A 119 -6.36 16.15 2.74
N LEU A 120 -5.95 15.86 3.99
CA LEU A 120 -5.37 14.58 4.38
C LEU A 120 -6.38 13.45 4.23
N PHE A 121 -7.61 13.62 4.74
CA PHE A 121 -8.66 12.61 4.68
C PHE A 121 -9.12 12.31 3.26
N GLU A 122 -9.07 13.29 2.35
CA GLU A 122 -9.40 13.09 0.94
C GLU A 122 -8.31 12.33 0.16
N ARG A 123 -7.06 12.41 0.61
CA ARG A 123 -5.90 11.85 -0.11
C ARG A 123 -5.41 10.52 0.45
N VAL A 124 -5.88 10.11 1.62
CA VAL A 124 -5.54 8.86 2.29
C VAL A 124 -6.73 7.88 2.20
N PRO A 125 -6.53 6.58 1.97
CA PRO A 125 -7.60 5.60 1.96
C PRO A 125 -8.13 5.37 3.39
N MET A 126 -8.95 6.29 3.88
CA MET A 126 -9.39 6.35 5.28
C MET A 126 -10.17 5.11 5.74
N ARG A 127 -10.67 4.30 4.82
CA ARG A 127 -11.33 3.00 5.14
C ARG A 127 -10.40 2.00 5.85
N GLU A 128 -9.09 2.18 5.70
CA GLU A 128 -8.06 1.35 6.32
C GLU A 128 -7.57 1.93 7.64
N PHE A 129 -8.09 3.10 8.05
CA PHE A 129 -7.62 3.82 9.22
C PHE A 129 -8.68 3.92 10.31
N LYS A 130 -8.26 3.70 11.56
CA LYS A 130 -8.97 4.14 12.76
C LYS A 130 -8.40 5.47 13.21
N VAL A 131 -9.26 6.47 13.39
CA VAL A 131 -8.84 7.82 13.79
C VAL A 131 -9.07 8.02 15.26
N THR A 132 -8.04 8.48 15.95
CA THR A 132 -8.09 8.90 17.37
C THR A 132 -7.71 10.37 17.44
N ILE A 133 -8.50 11.20 18.13
CA ILE A 133 -8.23 12.62 18.34
C ILE A 133 -8.03 12.89 19.82
N VAL A 134 -6.91 13.52 20.15
CA VAL A 134 -6.61 14.06 21.47
C VAL A 134 -6.59 15.58 21.37
N GLY A 135 -7.48 16.24 22.07
CA GLY A 135 -7.48 17.70 22.23
C GLY A 135 -6.55 18.10 23.37
N VAL A 136 -5.82 19.18 23.17
CA VAL A 136 -4.85 19.69 24.15
C VAL A 136 -5.05 21.16 24.41
N PHE A 137 -5.14 21.49 25.67
CA PHE A 137 -5.04 22.86 26.19
C PHE A 137 -4.40 22.80 27.58
N SER A 138 -5.10 23.20 28.66
CA SER A 138 -4.59 23.09 30.03
C SER A 138 -4.44 21.66 30.54
N GLU A 139 -5.07 20.76 29.89
CA GLU A 139 -5.02 19.30 30.06
C GLU A 139 -5.14 18.60 28.70
N ALA A 140 -4.82 17.31 28.62
CA ALA A 140 -5.07 16.50 27.44
C ALA A 140 -6.36 15.69 27.63
N LYS A 141 -7.21 15.65 26.62
CA LYS A 141 -8.45 14.84 26.63
C LYS A 141 -8.63 14.09 25.31
N PRO A 142 -9.00 12.81 25.36
CA PRO A 142 -9.40 12.10 24.15
C PRO A 142 -10.79 12.61 23.72
N LEU A 143 -10.88 13.14 22.50
CA LEU A 143 -12.12 13.62 21.89
C LEU A 143 -12.79 12.54 21.08
N VAL A 144 -11.99 11.75 20.38
CA VAL A 144 -12.41 10.58 19.57
C VAL A 144 -11.46 9.43 19.84
N LYS A 145 -11.99 8.22 19.98
CA LYS A 145 -11.20 7.00 20.15
C LYS A 145 -11.53 6.02 19.01
N GLU A 146 -10.53 5.68 18.22
CA GLU A 146 -10.55 4.62 17.19
C GLU A 146 -11.80 4.65 16.29
N SER A 147 -12.24 5.84 15.86
CA SER A 147 -13.38 5.98 14.95
C SER A 147 -13.00 5.56 13.54
N ILE A 148 -13.89 4.82 12.91
CA ILE A 148 -13.84 4.49 11.47
C ILE A 148 -14.70 5.50 10.67
N ASP A 149 -15.63 6.18 11.35
CA ASP A 149 -16.51 7.16 10.75
C ASP A 149 -15.78 8.52 10.60
N ILE A 150 -15.36 8.77 9.37
CA ILE A 150 -14.61 9.99 9.02
C ILE A 150 -15.49 11.24 9.02
N ASP A 151 -16.79 11.09 8.78
CA ASP A 151 -17.68 12.24 8.75
C ASP A 151 -17.91 12.76 10.18
N VAL A 152 -18.00 11.88 11.17
CA VAL A 152 -17.99 12.26 12.60
C VAL A 152 -16.67 12.95 12.97
N VAL A 153 -15.54 12.42 12.50
CA VAL A 153 -14.21 13.02 12.74
C VAL A 153 -14.12 14.42 12.16
N LYS A 154 -14.55 14.63 10.91
CA LYS A 154 -14.58 15.94 10.25
C LYS A 154 -15.44 16.93 11.03
N HIS A 155 -16.66 16.53 11.39
CA HIS A 155 -17.59 17.39 12.15
C HIS A 155 -17.00 17.85 13.48
N ILE A 156 -16.33 16.97 14.22
CA ILE A 156 -15.66 17.32 15.47
C ILE A 156 -14.55 18.35 15.24
N VAL A 157 -13.75 18.17 14.19
CA VAL A 157 -12.63 19.06 13.88
C VAL A 157 -13.10 20.42 13.37
N GLU A 158 -14.17 20.45 12.56
CA GLU A 158 -14.67 21.67 11.89
C GLU A 158 -15.60 22.50 12.79
N ASP A 159 -16.58 21.88 13.37
CA ASP A 159 -17.75 22.58 13.92
C ASP A 159 -17.78 22.67 15.45
N MET A 160 -17.15 21.74 16.17
CA MET A 160 -17.26 21.74 17.62
C MET A 160 -16.40 22.84 18.28
N PRO A 161 -16.97 23.64 19.19
CA PRO A 161 -16.22 24.64 19.96
C PRO A 161 -15.39 23.95 21.08
N LEU A 162 -14.35 23.22 20.66
CA LEU A 162 -13.55 22.34 21.52
C LEU A 162 -12.92 23.06 22.73
N ALA A 163 -12.62 24.37 22.61
CA ALA A 163 -12.04 25.15 23.68
C ALA A 163 -12.91 25.16 24.94
N HIS A 164 -14.23 25.11 24.82
CA HIS A 164 -15.14 25.09 25.97
C HIS A 164 -15.12 23.78 26.79
N ALA A 165 -14.55 22.72 26.22
CA ALA A 165 -14.40 21.44 26.93
C ALA A 165 -13.22 21.45 27.94
N PHE A 166 -12.40 22.51 27.93
CA PHE A 166 -11.17 22.61 28.70
C PHE A 166 -11.22 23.77 29.72
N LYS A 167 -10.49 23.61 30.82
CA LYS A 167 -10.30 24.68 31.79
C LYS A 167 -9.30 25.71 31.26
N THR A 168 -9.40 26.95 31.75
CA THR A 168 -8.43 28.01 31.42
C THR A 168 -7.05 27.66 32.00
N GLY A 169 -5.98 27.87 31.26
CA GLY A 169 -4.63 27.56 31.74
C GLY A 169 -3.58 27.69 30.62
N LYS A 170 -2.36 27.23 30.86
CA LYS A 170 -1.29 27.16 29.87
C LYS A 170 -1.42 25.89 29.02
N THR A 171 -1.09 25.97 27.73
CA THR A 171 -1.12 24.82 26.83
C THR A 171 -0.07 23.80 27.25
N LYS A 172 -0.51 22.55 27.40
CA LYS A 172 0.33 21.41 27.80
C LYS A 172 0.45 20.41 26.63
N LEU A 173 1.09 20.83 25.55
CA LEU A 173 1.22 20.02 24.34
C LEU A 173 1.85 18.64 24.60
N LEU A 174 2.88 18.60 25.45
CA LEU A 174 3.60 17.35 25.75
C LEU A 174 2.72 16.34 26.48
N ASP A 175 1.78 16.79 27.33
CA ASP A 175 0.79 15.90 27.98
C ASP A 175 -0.14 15.26 26.94
N GLY A 176 -0.45 15.98 25.85
CA GLY A 176 -1.23 15.44 24.73
C GLY A 176 -0.48 14.38 23.95
N ILE A 177 0.79 14.62 23.68
CA ILE A 177 1.66 13.64 23.00
C ILE A 177 1.85 12.40 23.88
N ASP A 178 2.04 12.57 25.19
CA ASP A 178 2.16 11.47 26.15
C ASP A 178 0.87 10.64 26.25
N MET A 179 -0.29 11.32 26.32
CA MET A 179 -1.59 10.62 26.26
C MET A 179 -1.76 9.83 24.97
N ALA A 180 -1.43 10.42 23.84
CA ALA A 180 -1.46 9.78 22.54
C ALA A 180 -0.52 8.56 22.49
N ALA A 181 0.69 8.68 23.02
CA ALA A 181 1.65 7.58 23.11
C ALA A 181 1.12 6.43 23.98
N LYS A 182 0.53 6.74 25.14
CA LYS A 182 -0.10 5.74 26.02
C LYS A 182 -1.25 5.01 25.35
N MET A 183 -2.09 5.72 24.57
CA MET A 183 -3.18 5.09 23.82
C MET A 183 -2.64 4.15 22.72
N ALA A 184 -1.54 4.52 22.09
CA ALA A 184 -0.91 3.73 21.04
C ALA A 184 -0.10 2.53 21.55
N ALA A 185 0.22 2.45 22.84
CA ALA A 185 1.12 1.43 23.40
C ALA A 185 0.66 -0.01 23.17
N GLY A 186 -0.66 -0.25 23.06
CA GLY A 186 -1.24 -1.58 22.83
C GLY A 186 -1.44 -1.93 21.35
N TRP A 187 -1.13 -1.05 20.40
CA TRP A 187 -1.33 -1.29 18.99
C TRP A 187 -0.17 -2.06 18.36
N ASN A 188 -0.40 -2.63 17.18
CA ASN A 188 0.63 -3.37 16.45
C ASN A 188 1.86 -2.48 16.16
N PRO A 189 3.08 -3.02 16.18
CA PRO A 189 4.27 -2.28 15.80
C PRO A 189 4.12 -1.62 14.43
N HIS A 190 4.57 -0.37 14.33
CA HIS A 190 4.56 0.42 13.08
C HIS A 190 3.19 0.62 12.42
N SER A 191 2.08 0.47 13.17
CA SER A 191 0.71 0.61 12.65
C SER A 191 0.16 2.04 12.76
N ALA A 192 0.79 2.92 13.51
CA ALA A 192 0.26 4.24 13.81
C ALA A 192 1.10 5.38 13.23
N THR A 193 0.40 6.45 12.82
CA THR A 193 1.00 7.75 12.47
C THR A 193 0.47 8.81 13.40
N LEU A 194 1.36 9.53 14.07
CA LEU A 194 1.06 10.65 14.94
C LEU A 194 1.14 11.96 14.15
N VAL A 195 0.06 12.73 14.14
CA VAL A 195 0.01 14.10 13.58
C VAL A 195 -0.31 15.07 14.69
N VAL A 196 0.58 16.01 14.94
CA VAL A 196 0.42 17.06 15.95
C VAL A 196 0.21 18.38 15.24
N ILE A 197 -0.87 19.11 15.58
CA ILE A 197 -1.19 20.40 14.98
C ILE A 197 -1.26 21.46 16.09
N THR A 198 -0.37 22.43 16.04
CA THR A 198 -0.22 23.47 17.06
C THR A 198 0.51 24.69 16.50
N ASP A 199 0.48 25.81 17.18
CA ASP A 199 1.34 26.98 16.92
C ASP A 199 2.69 26.90 17.64
N GLY A 200 2.81 26.06 18.67
CA GLY A 200 4.04 25.83 19.40
C GLY A 200 4.43 26.94 20.39
N ASP A 201 3.56 27.91 20.63
CA ASP A 201 3.85 29.15 21.37
C ASP A 201 4.26 28.92 22.86
N THR A 202 3.77 27.84 23.48
CA THR A 202 3.96 27.62 24.94
C THR A 202 4.51 26.23 25.28
N VAL A 203 5.34 25.67 24.44
CA VAL A 203 5.87 24.31 24.66
C VAL A 203 7.12 24.33 25.52
N PRO A 204 7.17 23.56 26.65
CA PRO A 204 8.37 23.49 27.48
C PRO A 204 9.52 22.77 26.76
N ALA A 205 10.75 23.20 27.04
CA ALA A 205 11.95 22.63 26.46
C ALA A 205 12.28 21.20 26.95
N THR A 206 11.67 20.75 28.04
CA THR A 206 11.94 19.47 28.71
C THR A 206 10.66 18.68 28.90
N GLY A 207 10.78 17.36 29.13
CA GLY A 207 9.62 16.48 29.37
C GLY A 207 9.04 15.85 28.10
N MET A 208 9.85 15.70 27.04
CA MET A 208 9.41 15.01 25.82
C MET A 208 9.09 13.55 26.14
N PRO A 209 7.88 13.06 25.82
CA PRO A 209 7.50 11.67 26.05
C PRO A 209 8.20 10.72 25.08
N ASP A 210 8.44 9.49 25.55
CA ASP A 210 8.89 8.40 24.69
C ASP A 210 7.73 7.83 23.88
N LEU A 211 7.95 7.60 22.61
CA LEU A 211 6.94 7.04 21.72
C LEU A 211 7.05 5.51 21.67
N PRO A 212 5.91 4.78 21.72
CA PRO A 212 5.91 3.33 21.56
C PRO A 212 6.25 2.93 20.14
N VAL A 213 6.72 1.68 19.97
CA VAL A 213 7.09 1.09 18.67
C VAL A 213 5.92 1.07 17.67
N SER A 214 4.69 1.13 18.15
CA SER A 214 3.49 1.21 17.31
C SER A 214 3.44 2.48 16.46
N ILE A 215 4.05 3.59 16.91
CA ILE A 215 4.10 4.85 16.15
C ILE A 215 5.31 4.83 15.21
N ALA A 216 5.04 4.66 13.91
CA ALA A 216 6.06 4.63 12.87
C ALA A 216 6.44 6.01 12.34
N ASN A 217 5.45 6.90 12.24
CA ASN A 217 5.63 8.22 11.65
C ASN A 217 5.13 9.30 12.59
N VAL A 218 5.87 10.40 12.67
CA VAL A 218 5.48 11.60 13.40
C VAL A 218 5.52 12.80 12.47
N ILE A 219 4.45 13.58 12.45
CA ILE A 219 4.30 14.78 11.63
C ILE A 219 3.88 15.91 12.55
N ILE A 220 4.69 16.95 12.64
CA ILE A 220 4.40 18.16 13.40
C ILE A 220 3.98 19.23 12.40
N VAL A 221 2.75 19.69 12.50
CA VAL A 221 2.17 20.71 11.62
C VAL A 221 2.06 22.02 12.38
N GLY A 222 2.83 23.00 11.96
CA GLY A 222 2.78 24.34 12.52
C GLY A 222 1.74 25.21 11.80
N VAL A 223 0.90 25.91 12.57
CA VAL A 223 -0.09 26.87 12.08
C VAL A 223 0.06 28.21 12.76
N GLY A 224 -0.28 29.33 12.09
CA GLY A 224 -0.12 30.70 12.59
C GLY A 224 1.06 31.44 11.94
N ASP A 225 1.06 32.78 12.02
CA ASP A 225 2.14 33.60 11.46
C ASP A 225 3.43 33.44 12.29
N PRO A 226 4.56 33.04 11.70
CA PRO A 226 5.83 32.95 12.40
C PRO A 226 6.51 34.32 12.62
N ILE A 227 6.07 35.38 11.94
CA ILE A 227 6.75 36.68 11.90
C ILE A 227 6.02 37.72 12.76
N ALA A 228 4.78 38.06 12.36
CA ALA A 228 4.08 39.17 12.98
C ALA A 228 3.42 38.78 14.33
N GLY A 229 2.77 37.61 14.39
CA GLY A 229 1.99 37.20 15.54
C GLY A 229 0.80 38.13 15.83
N GLN A 230 -0.06 37.74 16.76
CA GLN A 230 -1.16 38.53 17.23
C GLN A 230 -1.19 38.59 18.77
N TYR A 231 -1.77 39.65 19.32
CA TYR A 231 -1.85 39.82 20.77
C TYR A 231 -3.08 39.11 21.33
N ILE A 232 -2.88 38.23 22.31
CA ILE A 232 -3.93 37.51 23.01
C ILE A 232 -3.52 37.27 24.49
N ASP A 233 -4.46 37.36 25.43
CA ASP A 233 -4.27 37.06 26.84
C ASP A 233 -3.00 37.70 27.46
N GLY A 234 -2.68 38.94 27.06
CA GLY A 234 -1.57 39.71 27.62
C GLY A 234 -0.20 39.41 27.04
N HIS A 235 -0.09 38.56 26.01
CA HIS A 235 1.17 38.26 25.30
C HIS A 235 0.99 38.22 23.78
N GLN A 236 2.09 38.34 23.04
CA GLN A 236 2.09 38.23 21.61
C GLN A 236 2.26 36.74 21.24
N SER A 237 1.20 36.13 20.69
CA SER A 237 1.22 34.77 20.20
C SER A 237 1.64 34.72 18.73
N ARG A 238 2.64 33.90 18.44
CA ARG A 238 3.13 33.61 17.09
C ARG A 238 3.50 32.16 16.97
N GLN A 239 3.58 31.65 15.73
CA GLN A 239 4.07 30.30 15.52
C GLN A 239 5.56 30.20 15.88
N ASP A 240 5.92 29.31 16.81
CA ASP A 240 7.33 29.04 17.12
C ASP A 240 7.88 27.88 16.29
N VAL A 241 8.34 28.22 15.09
CA VAL A 241 8.91 27.26 14.13
C VAL A 241 10.15 26.55 14.69
N ALA A 242 10.96 27.24 15.52
CA ALA A 242 12.18 26.67 16.08
C ALA A 242 11.84 25.54 17.07
N THR A 243 10.92 25.81 17.99
CA THR A 243 10.44 24.80 18.94
C THR A 243 9.76 23.64 18.24
N LEU A 244 8.90 23.89 17.24
CA LEU A 244 8.22 22.82 16.49
C LEU A 244 9.19 21.92 15.73
N ARG A 245 10.23 22.48 15.13
CA ARG A 245 11.31 21.69 14.49
C ARG A 245 12.11 20.88 15.51
N GLN A 246 12.36 21.45 16.70
CA GLN A 246 13.06 20.74 17.77
C GLN A 246 12.22 19.53 18.27
N ILE A 247 10.91 19.71 18.44
CA ILE A 247 9.98 18.62 18.78
C ILE A 247 10.01 17.53 17.70
N ALA A 248 9.87 17.93 16.42
CA ALA A 248 9.91 17.00 15.30
C ALA A 248 11.21 16.17 15.30
N ASN A 249 12.36 16.82 15.46
CA ASN A 249 13.65 16.14 15.49
C ASN A 249 13.79 15.17 16.68
N ARG A 250 13.35 15.56 17.88
CA ARG A 250 13.40 14.72 19.07
C ARG A 250 12.51 13.48 18.94
N LEU A 251 11.33 13.63 18.34
CA LEU A 251 10.39 12.55 18.08
C LEU A 251 10.70 11.77 16.77
N ARG A 252 11.84 12.04 16.14
CA ARG A 252 12.26 11.44 14.85
C ARG A 252 11.21 11.62 13.75
N GLY A 253 10.47 12.73 13.82
CA GLY A 253 9.42 13.08 12.89
C GLY A 253 9.82 14.15 11.87
N VAL A 254 8.82 14.67 11.17
CA VAL A 254 8.97 15.72 10.16
C VAL A 254 8.14 16.93 10.56
N TYR A 255 8.75 18.12 10.51
CA TYR A 255 8.02 19.38 10.62
C TYR A 255 7.46 19.79 9.27
N HIS A 256 6.21 20.23 9.27
CA HIS A 256 5.51 20.77 8.09
C HIS A 256 4.93 22.16 8.41
N ASN A 257 5.21 23.14 7.52
CA ASN A 257 4.61 24.47 7.63
C ASN A 257 3.18 24.42 7.04
N GLY A 258 2.20 24.36 7.93
CA GLY A 258 0.79 24.28 7.56
C GLY A 258 0.23 25.54 6.89
N ASN A 259 0.86 26.72 7.05
CA ASN A 259 0.33 27.95 6.47
C ASN A 259 0.47 27.99 4.96
N GLN A 260 1.61 27.59 4.42
CA GLN A 260 1.93 27.73 3.01
C GLN A 260 1.31 26.62 2.15
N ASN A 261 1.45 25.38 2.58
CA ASN A 261 1.09 24.23 1.76
C ASN A 261 0.22 23.23 2.50
N GLN A 262 -0.48 22.40 1.74
CA GLN A 262 -1.05 21.15 2.24
C GLN A 262 0.07 20.12 2.48
N LEU A 263 -0.22 19.06 3.23
CA LEU A 263 0.74 17.98 3.43
C LEU A 263 1.25 17.46 2.08
N THR A 264 2.57 17.34 1.95
CA THR A 264 3.19 16.91 0.68
C THR A 264 2.86 15.45 0.39
N SER A 265 2.86 15.08 -0.90
CA SER A 265 2.63 13.68 -1.31
C SER A 265 3.66 12.71 -0.71
N GLN A 266 4.89 13.17 -0.46
CA GLN A 266 5.92 12.36 0.20
C GLN A 266 5.56 12.02 1.65
N ILE A 267 4.98 12.98 2.40
CA ILE A 267 4.53 12.75 3.77
C ILE A 267 3.38 11.74 3.77
N ILE A 268 2.40 11.92 2.87
CA ILE A 268 1.26 11.01 2.73
C ILE A 268 1.72 9.60 2.34
N GLN A 269 2.65 9.48 1.39
CA GLN A 269 3.22 8.19 1.01
C GLN A 269 3.93 7.49 2.19
N ARG A 270 4.63 8.23 3.05
CA ARG A 270 5.22 7.64 4.27
C ARG A 270 4.15 7.08 5.21
N MET A 271 3.03 7.80 5.37
CA MET A 271 1.91 7.32 6.20
C MET A 271 1.28 6.05 5.64
N THR A 272 1.21 5.90 4.31
CA THR A 272 0.60 4.74 3.65
C THR A 272 1.56 3.57 3.46
N ARG A 273 2.87 3.80 3.40
CA ARG A 273 3.91 2.77 3.17
C ARG A 273 4.28 1.91 4.39
N THR A 274 3.81 2.22 5.57
CA THR A 274 4.36 1.69 6.83
C THR A 274 4.29 0.16 6.99
N ARG A 275 3.51 -0.54 6.19
CA ARG A 275 3.41 -2.01 6.26
C ARG A 275 4.11 -2.75 5.12
N ASP A 276 4.45 -2.06 4.03
CA ASP A 276 5.11 -2.66 2.86
C ASP A 276 6.65 -2.63 2.96
N GLY A 277 7.19 -2.29 4.13
CA GLY A 277 8.62 -2.05 4.35
C GLY A 277 9.51 -3.29 4.33
N ASP A 278 8.98 -4.49 4.14
CA ASP A 278 9.75 -5.73 4.02
C ASP A 278 9.24 -6.66 2.91
N GLU A 279 8.50 -6.15 1.94
CA GLU A 279 8.39 -6.84 0.67
C GLU A 279 9.72 -6.69 -0.09
N GLY A 280 10.72 -7.43 0.35
CA GLY A 280 11.74 -7.92 -0.56
C GLY A 280 10.99 -8.45 -1.77
N THR A 281 11.48 -8.19 -2.97
CA THR A 281 11.01 -8.50 -4.32
C THR A 281 10.32 -9.88 -4.50
N HIS A 282 9.40 -10.25 -3.63
CA HIS A 282 8.59 -11.44 -3.76
C HIS A 282 7.38 -11.12 -4.62
N TRP A 283 7.41 -11.68 -5.82
CA TRP A 283 6.30 -11.60 -6.75
C TRP A 283 5.00 -11.99 -6.04
N THR A 284 3.99 -11.16 -6.16
CA THR A 284 2.66 -11.45 -5.64
C THR A 284 2.04 -12.63 -6.40
N ARG A 285 1.07 -13.32 -5.79
CA ARG A 285 0.36 -14.43 -6.46
C ARG A 285 -0.26 -14.00 -7.80
N ARG A 286 -0.65 -12.72 -7.93
CA ARG A 286 -1.15 -12.13 -9.18
C ARG A 286 -0.06 -12.04 -10.25
N GLU A 287 1.13 -11.60 -9.89
CA GLU A 287 2.27 -11.47 -10.83
C GLU A 287 2.73 -12.85 -11.30
N TRP A 288 2.81 -13.83 -10.41
CA TRP A 288 3.08 -15.20 -10.77
C TRP A 288 2.01 -15.78 -11.71
N ALA A 289 0.72 -15.48 -11.49
CA ALA A 289 -0.37 -15.92 -12.36
C ALA A 289 -0.26 -15.29 -13.76
N LEU A 290 0.04 -13.99 -13.85
CA LEU A 290 0.25 -13.30 -15.12
C LEU A 290 1.48 -13.84 -15.86
N ALA A 291 2.58 -14.08 -15.15
CA ALA A 291 3.78 -14.69 -15.74
C ALA A 291 3.51 -16.11 -16.27
N ALA A 292 2.74 -16.90 -15.53
CA ALA A 292 2.35 -18.25 -15.96
C ALA A 292 1.48 -18.21 -17.22
N ILE A 293 0.52 -17.29 -17.30
CA ILE A 293 -0.31 -17.09 -18.51
C ILE A 293 0.57 -16.69 -19.69
N ALA A 294 1.46 -15.71 -19.52
CA ALA A 294 2.34 -15.23 -20.57
C ALA A 294 3.27 -16.35 -21.09
N ALA A 295 3.90 -17.10 -20.18
CA ALA A 295 4.76 -18.22 -20.52
C ALA A 295 3.99 -19.35 -21.22
N GLY A 296 2.82 -19.73 -20.69
CA GLY A 296 1.97 -20.77 -21.29
C GLY A 296 1.49 -20.39 -22.68
N ALA A 297 1.05 -19.15 -22.89
CA ALA A 297 0.64 -18.65 -24.20
C ALA A 297 1.80 -18.60 -25.19
N ALA A 298 2.99 -18.15 -24.76
CA ALA A 298 4.18 -18.13 -25.60
C ALA A 298 4.59 -19.52 -26.04
N ILE A 299 4.64 -20.49 -25.14
CA ILE A 299 4.96 -21.88 -25.47
C ILE A 299 3.92 -22.44 -26.46
N TYR A 300 2.63 -22.23 -26.17
CA TYR A 300 1.55 -22.81 -26.98
C TYR A 300 1.50 -22.23 -28.40
N SER A 301 1.87 -20.96 -28.59
CA SER A 301 1.91 -20.29 -29.90
C SER A 301 3.20 -20.56 -30.66
N LEU A 302 4.34 -20.62 -29.97
CA LEU A 302 5.64 -20.82 -30.66
C LEU A 302 5.93 -22.29 -31.01
N LEU A 303 5.45 -23.22 -30.16
CA LEU A 303 5.73 -24.65 -30.36
C LEU A 303 5.28 -25.21 -31.72
N PRO A 304 4.07 -24.92 -32.27
CA PRO A 304 3.66 -25.35 -33.58
C PRO A 304 4.57 -24.81 -34.70
N ILE A 305 5.03 -23.56 -34.56
CA ILE A 305 5.94 -22.91 -35.51
C ILE A 305 7.29 -23.64 -35.50
N LEU A 306 7.84 -23.90 -34.32
CA LEU A 306 9.08 -24.64 -34.17
C LEU A 306 8.99 -26.08 -34.73
N LEU A 307 7.85 -26.76 -34.50
CA LEU A 307 7.61 -28.08 -35.02
C LEU A 307 7.46 -28.06 -36.53
N CYS A 308 6.83 -27.05 -37.12
CA CYS A 308 6.65 -26.91 -38.56
C CYS A 308 7.99 -26.73 -39.27
N TYR A 309 8.87 -25.85 -38.80
CA TYR A 309 10.14 -25.54 -39.44
C TYR A 309 11.29 -26.46 -39.02
N GLY A 310 11.26 -26.97 -37.80
CA GLY A 310 12.36 -27.75 -37.22
C GLY A 310 12.04 -29.19 -36.83
N GLY A 311 10.78 -29.65 -36.97
CA GLY A 311 10.33 -30.96 -36.48
C GLY A 311 10.77 -32.15 -37.36
N SER A 312 10.98 -31.95 -38.66
CA SER A 312 11.45 -32.99 -39.58
C SER A 312 12.59 -32.47 -40.42
N ALA A 313 13.56 -33.32 -40.71
CA ALA A 313 14.59 -33.07 -41.71
C ALA A 313 14.13 -33.44 -43.13
N TRP A 314 13.04 -34.21 -43.25
CA TRP A 314 12.49 -34.65 -44.52
C TRP A 314 11.55 -33.61 -45.12
N ARG A 315 11.70 -33.36 -46.43
CA ARG A 315 10.78 -32.50 -47.19
C ARG A 315 10.37 -33.28 -48.46
N ALA A 316 9.08 -33.33 -48.76
CA ALA A 316 8.55 -33.98 -49.94
C ALA A 316 9.16 -33.35 -51.22
N GLY A 317 9.66 -34.18 -52.14
CA GLY A 317 10.26 -33.72 -53.39
C GLY A 317 11.72 -33.26 -53.31
N VAL A 318 12.36 -33.24 -52.12
CA VAL A 318 13.79 -32.92 -51.97
C VAL A 318 14.58 -34.20 -51.73
N PRO A 319 15.54 -34.57 -52.62
CA PRO A 319 16.37 -35.73 -52.37
C PRO A 319 17.22 -35.55 -51.11
N LEU A 320 17.29 -36.60 -50.28
CA LEU A 320 18.16 -36.61 -49.10
C LEU A 320 19.63 -36.53 -49.53
N PRO A 321 20.47 -35.74 -48.87
CA PRO A 321 21.90 -35.75 -49.12
C PRO A 321 22.42 -37.18 -48.93
N ARG A 322 23.08 -37.75 -49.94
CA ARG A 322 23.75 -39.07 -49.84
C ARG A 322 24.80 -38.94 -48.73
N VAL A 323 24.62 -39.66 -47.63
CA VAL A 323 25.72 -39.88 -46.68
C VAL A 323 26.81 -40.60 -47.49
N ALA A 324 27.92 -39.91 -47.70
CA ALA A 324 29.11 -40.55 -48.31
C ALA A 324 29.50 -41.68 -47.36
N SER A 325 29.34 -42.92 -47.80
CA SER A 325 29.93 -44.10 -47.17
C SER A 325 31.43 -43.92 -47.29
N GLY A 326 32.05 -43.44 -46.16
CA GLY A 326 33.51 -43.46 -46.04
C GLY A 326 34.00 -44.90 -46.15
N GLU A 327 34.82 -45.14 -47.14
CA GLU A 327 35.72 -46.25 -47.20
C GLU A 327 36.73 -46.22 -46.03
#